data_2610c4e3faa82e0965f2078ad01e57a7
#
_entry.id   2610c4e3faa82e0965f2078ad01e57a7
#
_cell.length_a   1.000
_cell.length_b   1.000
_cell.length_c   1.000
_cell.angle_alpha   90.00
_cell.angle_beta   90.00
_cell.angle_gamma   90.00
#
_symmetry.space_group_name_H-M   'P 1'
#
loop_
_entity.id
_entity.type
_entity.pdbx_description
1 polymer ?
#
loop_
_entity_poly.entity_id
_entity_poly.type
_entity_poly.pdbx_seq_one_letter_code
_entity_poly.pdbx_strand_id
1 'polypeptide(L)'
;MKKLIISLALLLSAACHAQDVAEQCEDSCRHIHGIDLSHYQGEVFWDAVGDNRKMTYVYLKATEGGDSIDHTYETNIQLAHKHGLKVGSYHFYRPRSDQKVQLDNFKTQCRPGNQDLIPMIDIETTSGLPTEEFRDSLFKFLSLVEEAYRQKPLLYTYTNFYNKHLLGTIDDYKLMIAQYSDMEPQLLDERDITMWQYTCKGRIDGITGYVDKSRFLGEHSLREIKYRWTATQLQQNKQ
;
A
#
# COMPACT_ATOMS: atom_id res chain seq x y z
N MET A 1 -26.43 -4.29 -40.97
CA MET A 1 -25.60 -3.14 -40.56
C MET A 1 -26.09 -2.46 -39.27
N LYS A 2 -27.38 -2.40 -38.93
CA LYS A 2 -27.87 -1.75 -37.70
C LYS A 2 -27.51 -2.48 -36.36
N LYS A 3 -27.24 -3.78 -36.37
CA LYS A 3 -26.88 -4.54 -35.14
C LYS A 3 -25.43 -4.35 -34.66
N LEU A 4 -24.53 -3.98 -35.58
CA LEU A 4 -23.11 -3.77 -35.26
C LEU A 4 -22.85 -2.43 -34.57
N ILE A 5 -23.69 -1.41 -34.83
CA ILE A 5 -23.57 -0.07 -34.26
C ILE A 5 -24.02 -0.03 -32.78
N ILE A 6 -25.03 -0.85 -32.43
CA ILE A 6 -25.55 -0.91 -31.05
C ILE A 6 -24.54 -1.60 -30.12
N SER A 7 -23.81 -2.61 -30.60
CA SER A 7 -22.82 -3.33 -29.79
C SER A 7 -21.56 -2.44 -29.49
N LEU A 8 -21.18 -1.59 -30.44
CA LEU A 8 -20.04 -0.67 -30.27
C LEU A 8 -20.38 0.49 -29.32
N ALA A 9 -21.62 0.99 -29.37
CA ALA A 9 -22.10 2.06 -28.47
C ALA A 9 -22.18 1.58 -27.00
N LEU A 10 -22.58 0.32 -26.76
CA LEU A 10 -22.62 -0.29 -25.43
C LEU A 10 -21.22 -0.53 -24.84
N LEU A 11 -20.24 -0.89 -25.66
CA LEU A 11 -18.86 -1.06 -25.22
C LEU A 11 -18.17 0.29 -24.91
N LEU A 12 -18.48 1.32 -25.69
CA LEU A 12 -18.00 2.68 -25.42
C LEU A 12 -18.64 3.29 -24.17
N SER A 13 -19.91 3.03 -23.89
CA SER A 13 -20.58 3.53 -22.68
C SER A 13 -20.08 2.85 -21.42
N ALA A 14 -19.74 1.55 -21.46
CA ALA A 14 -19.17 0.84 -20.32
C ALA A 14 -17.73 1.30 -20.02
N ALA A 15 -16.94 1.62 -21.04
CA ALA A 15 -15.58 2.15 -20.87
C ALA A 15 -15.60 3.59 -20.32
N CYS A 16 -16.53 4.45 -20.77
CA CYS A 16 -16.75 5.77 -20.18
C CYS A 16 -17.19 5.69 -18.72
N HIS A 17 -18.13 4.79 -18.39
CA HIS A 17 -18.61 4.64 -17.01
C HIS A 17 -17.50 4.23 -16.02
N ALA A 18 -16.61 3.35 -16.42
CA ALA A 18 -15.48 2.93 -15.58
C ALA A 18 -14.43 4.04 -15.40
N GLN A 19 -14.26 4.93 -16.36
CA GLN A 19 -13.42 6.12 -16.24
C GLN A 19 -14.07 7.19 -15.34
N ASP A 20 -15.36 7.43 -15.49
CA ASP A 20 -16.11 8.40 -14.70
C ASP A 20 -16.13 8.05 -13.20
N VAL A 21 -16.21 6.77 -12.85
CA VAL A 21 -16.18 6.31 -11.45
C VAL A 21 -14.80 6.47 -10.84
N ALA A 22 -13.73 6.19 -11.59
CA ALA A 22 -12.36 6.41 -11.13
C ALA A 22 -12.06 7.93 -10.95
N GLU A 23 -12.54 8.78 -11.86
CA GLU A 23 -12.46 10.24 -11.74
C GLU A 23 -13.32 10.78 -10.59
N GLN A 24 -14.52 10.27 -10.36
CA GLN A 24 -15.36 10.67 -9.22
C GLN A 24 -14.75 10.34 -7.87
N CYS A 25 -14.04 9.22 -7.73
CA CYS A 25 -13.26 8.94 -6.52
C CYS A 25 -12.12 9.95 -6.31
N GLU A 26 -11.51 10.46 -7.37
CA GLU A 26 -10.42 11.44 -7.30
C GLU A 26 -10.91 12.88 -7.09
N ASP A 27 -12.06 13.24 -7.64
CA ASP A 27 -12.59 14.61 -7.59
C ASP A 27 -13.26 15.00 -6.28
N SER A 28 -13.54 14.03 -5.40
CA SER A 28 -13.99 14.39 -4.06
C SER A 28 -12.81 15.00 -3.30
N CYS A 29 -12.74 16.34 -3.24
CA CYS A 29 -11.75 17.12 -2.48
C CYS A 29 -11.67 16.77 -0.97
N ARG A 30 -12.40 15.76 -0.52
CA ARG A 30 -12.50 15.32 0.87
C ARG A 30 -11.55 14.19 1.23
N HIS A 31 -11.03 13.46 0.24
CA HIS A 31 -10.18 12.29 0.50
C HIS A 31 -8.72 12.59 0.19
N ILE A 32 -7.85 12.02 0.99
CA ILE A 32 -6.40 12.04 0.78
C ILE A 32 -6.05 10.80 -0.02
N HIS A 33 -5.53 10.99 -1.22
CA HIS A 33 -5.18 9.93 -2.15
C HIS A 33 -3.67 9.69 -2.22
N GLY A 34 -3.31 8.46 -2.55
CA GLY A 34 -1.95 8.04 -2.81
C GLY A 34 -1.88 6.86 -3.76
N ILE A 35 -0.67 6.42 -3.99
CA ILE A 35 -0.32 5.32 -4.89
C ILE A 35 0.63 4.34 -4.24
N ASP A 36 0.66 3.13 -4.79
CA ASP A 36 1.63 2.10 -4.41
C ASP A 36 2.45 1.74 -5.63
N LEU A 37 3.77 1.73 -5.49
CA LEU A 37 4.71 1.53 -6.60
C LEU A 37 5.75 0.46 -6.27
N SER A 38 6.17 -0.24 -7.31
CA SER A 38 7.30 -1.16 -7.32
C SER A 38 8.03 -1.08 -8.66
N HIS A 39 9.03 -1.93 -8.85
CA HIS A 39 9.71 -2.05 -10.15
C HIS A 39 8.77 -2.40 -11.33
N TYR A 40 7.56 -2.92 -11.07
CA TYR A 40 6.58 -3.24 -12.11
C TYR A 40 6.06 -2.00 -12.86
N GLN A 41 6.10 -0.82 -12.26
CA GLN A 41 5.74 0.43 -12.93
C GLN A 41 6.86 1.00 -13.81
N GLY A 42 8.07 0.41 -13.76
CA GLY A 42 9.22 0.84 -14.53
C GLY A 42 9.72 2.23 -14.11
N GLU A 43 10.11 3.03 -15.10
CA GLU A 43 10.57 4.40 -14.85
C GLU A 43 9.39 5.33 -14.51
N VAL A 44 9.57 6.13 -13.47
CA VAL A 44 8.59 7.10 -12.98
C VAL A 44 9.10 8.52 -13.22
N PHE A 45 8.33 9.33 -13.94
CA PHE A 45 8.61 10.75 -14.16
C PHE A 45 8.05 11.58 -13.00
N TRP A 46 8.83 11.68 -11.95
CA TRP A 46 8.40 12.24 -10.67
C TRP A 46 8.00 13.71 -10.72
N ASP A 47 8.50 14.50 -11.68
CA ASP A 47 8.04 15.87 -11.90
C ASP A 47 6.53 15.89 -12.17
N ALA A 48 6.06 15.02 -13.07
CA ALA A 48 4.64 14.94 -13.41
C ALA A 48 3.79 14.36 -12.25
N VAL A 49 4.32 13.36 -11.53
CA VAL A 49 3.62 12.78 -10.37
C VAL A 49 3.48 13.81 -9.25
N GLY A 50 4.53 14.58 -8.96
CA GLY A 50 4.54 15.61 -7.91
C GLY A 50 3.66 16.82 -8.24
N ASP A 51 3.44 17.13 -9.52
CA ASP A 51 2.54 18.18 -9.95
C ASP A 51 1.06 17.82 -9.76
N ASN A 52 0.75 16.53 -9.58
CA ASN A 52 -0.60 16.07 -9.31
C ASN A 52 -1.00 16.35 -7.86
N ARG A 53 -1.65 17.49 -7.64
CA ARG A 53 -2.09 17.95 -6.30
C ARG A 53 -3.07 17.01 -5.58
N LYS A 54 -3.64 16.04 -6.29
CA LYS A 54 -4.53 15.02 -5.72
C LYS A 54 -3.73 13.90 -5.03
N MET A 55 -2.46 13.70 -5.40
CA MET A 55 -1.60 12.67 -4.81
C MET A 55 -0.78 13.25 -3.65
N THR A 56 -0.94 12.68 -2.48
CA THR A 56 -0.33 13.20 -1.25
C THR A 56 0.77 12.27 -0.72
N TYR A 57 0.63 10.95 -0.95
CA TYR A 57 1.55 9.95 -0.44
C TYR A 57 1.83 8.85 -1.46
N VAL A 58 2.92 8.16 -1.23
CA VAL A 58 3.28 6.95 -1.96
C VAL A 58 3.81 5.89 -0.99
N TYR A 59 3.40 4.65 -1.17
CA TYR A 59 4.07 3.48 -0.61
C TYR A 59 4.94 2.82 -1.68
N LEU A 60 6.22 2.62 -1.37
CA LEU A 60 7.20 2.03 -2.29
C LEU A 60 7.55 0.61 -1.84
N LYS A 61 7.55 -0.35 -2.77
CA LYS A 61 8.08 -1.68 -2.50
C LYS A 61 9.54 -1.56 -2.11
N ALA A 62 9.88 -1.98 -0.91
CA ALA A 62 11.25 -2.01 -0.46
C ALA A 62 11.87 -3.39 -0.67
N THR A 63 11.18 -4.41 -0.18
CA THR A 63 11.68 -5.79 -0.17
C THR A 63 10.55 -6.81 -0.23
N GLU A 64 10.93 -8.07 -0.46
CA GLU A 64 10.05 -9.23 -0.40
C GLU A 64 10.80 -10.42 0.20
N GLY A 65 10.18 -11.14 1.13
CA GLY A 65 10.79 -12.30 1.75
C GLY A 65 12.17 -12.00 2.34
N GLY A 66 13.03 -13.00 2.40
CA GLY A 66 14.33 -12.91 3.07
C GLY A 66 15.47 -12.29 2.25
N ASP A 67 15.31 -12.09 0.94
CA ASP A 67 16.42 -11.81 0.04
C ASP A 67 16.13 -10.92 -1.17
N SER A 68 14.85 -10.67 -1.44
CA SER A 68 14.49 -9.83 -2.59
C SER A 68 14.42 -8.35 -2.21
N ILE A 69 15.10 -7.51 -2.98
CA ILE A 69 15.11 -6.05 -2.86
C ILE A 69 14.54 -5.46 -4.15
N ASP A 70 13.64 -4.48 -4.03
CA ASP A 70 13.16 -3.76 -5.20
C ASP A 70 14.24 -2.80 -5.71
N HIS A 71 14.74 -3.05 -6.92
CA HIS A 71 15.88 -2.31 -7.48
C HIS A 71 15.56 -0.84 -7.81
N THR A 72 14.28 -0.46 -7.85
CA THR A 72 13.87 0.93 -8.09
C THR A 72 13.70 1.73 -6.80
N TYR A 73 13.69 1.05 -5.65
CA TYR A 73 13.34 1.65 -4.36
C TYR A 73 14.18 2.87 -4.00
N GLU A 74 15.51 2.73 -4.02
CA GLU A 74 16.43 3.79 -3.54
C GLU A 74 16.30 5.06 -4.40
N THR A 75 16.10 4.92 -5.70
CA THR A 75 15.87 6.05 -6.61
C THR A 75 14.50 6.67 -6.35
N ASN A 76 13.47 5.84 -6.25
CA ASN A 76 12.10 6.32 -6.12
C ASN A 76 11.86 7.03 -4.78
N ILE A 77 12.44 6.55 -3.67
CA ILE A 77 12.25 7.20 -2.37
C ILE A 77 12.85 8.61 -2.34
N GLN A 78 14.03 8.79 -2.93
CA GLN A 78 14.69 10.10 -3.02
C GLN A 78 13.89 11.08 -3.89
N LEU A 79 13.41 10.61 -5.04
CA LEU A 79 12.67 11.43 -5.98
C LEU A 79 11.26 11.76 -5.48
N ALA A 80 10.56 10.82 -4.86
CA ALA A 80 9.25 11.08 -4.24
C ALA A 80 9.35 12.18 -3.17
N HIS A 81 10.34 12.12 -2.29
CA HIS A 81 10.59 13.19 -1.31
C HIS A 81 10.91 14.53 -1.96
N LYS A 82 11.79 14.53 -2.98
CA LYS A 82 12.17 15.74 -3.71
C LYS A 82 10.95 16.44 -4.30
N HIS A 83 9.94 15.67 -4.73
CA HIS A 83 8.70 16.18 -5.32
C HIS A 83 7.56 16.33 -4.31
N GLY A 84 7.86 16.25 -3.01
CA GLY A 84 6.94 16.66 -1.93
C GLY A 84 5.93 15.62 -1.47
N LEU A 85 5.98 14.38 -1.98
CA LEU A 85 5.10 13.32 -1.52
C LEU A 85 5.54 12.83 -0.13
N LYS A 86 4.57 12.34 0.65
CA LYS A 86 4.82 11.60 1.88
C LYS A 86 5.11 10.16 1.56
N VAL A 87 6.24 9.64 2.04
CA VAL A 87 6.73 8.32 1.64
C VAL A 87 6.65 7.32 2.77
N GLY A 88 6.10 6.16 2.46
CA GLY A 88 6.18 4.93 3.23
C GLY A 88 6.81 3.81 2.42
N SER A 89 7.29 2.79 3.11
CA SER A 89 7.87 1.61 2.47
C SER A 89 7.05 0.38 2.81
N TYR A 90 6.91 -0.55 1.85
CA TYR A 90 6.27 -1.81 2.14
C TYR A 90 7.19 -3.02 1.92
N HIS A 91 6.90 -4.08 2.69
CA HIS A 91 7.51 -5.38 2.60
C HIS A 91 6.46 -6.41 2.19
N PHE A 92 6.70 -7.12 1.10
CA PHE A 92 5.86 -8.25 0.71
C PHE A 92 6.20 -9.47 1.57
N TYR A 93 5.29 -9.84 2.45
CA TYR A 93 5.49 -10.89 3.44
C TYR A 93 5.44 -12.29 2.83
N ARG A 94 6.45 -13.12 3.14
CA ARG A 94 6.54 -14.52 2.73
C ARG A 94 6.51 -15.45 3.96
N PRO A 95 5.36 -16.10 4.27
CA PRO A 95 5.18 -16.87 5.51
C PRO A 95 6.19 -17.98 5.76
N ARG A 96 6.74 -18.58 4.68
CA ARG A 96 7.71 -19.68 4.77
C ARG A 96 9.17 -19.24 4.91
N SER A 97 9.45 -17.96 4.72
CA SER A 97 10.80 -17.43 4.95
C SER A 97 11.03 -17.23 6.45
N ASP A 98 12.28 -17.33 6.91
CA ASP A 98 12.61 -17.03 8.30
C ASP A 98 12.26 -15.56 8.63
N GLN A 99 11.58 -15.35 9.75
CA GLN A 99 11.02 -14.06 10.11
C GLN A 99 12.09 -13.03 10.44
N LYS A 100 13.19 -13.46 11.04
CA LYS A 100 14.30 -12.57 11.36
C LYS A 100 15.06 -12.17 10.09
N VAL A 101 15.27 -13.13 9.18
CA VAL A 101 15.91 -12.86 7.87
C VAL A 101 15.06 -11.88 7.05
N GLN A 102 13.71 -12.01 7.05
CA GLN A 102 12.83 -11.06 6.41
C GLN A 102 12.93 -9.65 7.03
N LEU A 103 12.95 -9.56 8.35
CA LEU A 103 13.13 -8.26 9.02
C LEU A 103 14.48 -7.63 8.66
N ASP A 104 15.55 -8.41 8.70
CA ASP A 104 16.89 -7.92 8.38
C ASP A 104 16.95 -7.44 6.91
N ASN A 105 16.33 -8.17 5.96
CA ASN A 105 16.17 -7.73 4.59
C ASN A 105 15.39 -6.41 4.52
N PHE A 106 14.22 -6.30 5.17
CA PHE A 106 13.40 -5.09 5.15
C PHE A 106 14.13 -3.87 5.69
N LYS A 107 14.89 -4.02 6.77
CA LYS A 107 15.68 -2.95 7.38
C LYS A 107 16.79 -2.40 6.49
N THR A 108 17.27 -3.18 5.51
CA THR A 108 18.30 -2.68 4.58
C THR A 108 17.80 -1.50 3.75
N GLN A 109 16.51 -1.48 3.46
CA GLN A 109 15.85 -0.47 2.63
C GLN A 109 14.99 0.50 3.46
N CYS A 110 14.07 -0.02 4.25
CA CYS A 110 13.14 0.77 5.07
C CYS A 110 13.85 1.35 6.29
N ARG A 111 14.74 2.31 6.05
CA ARG A 111 15.47 3.01 7.11
C ARG A 111 14.57 4.07 7.73
N PRO A 112 14.45 4.13 9.06
CA PRO A 112 13.63 5.14 9.72
C PRO A 112 13.81 6.56 9.17
N GLY A 113 15.05 6.99 8.86
CA GLY A 113 15.37 8.32 8.35
C GLY A 113 14.72 8.73 7.04
N ASN A 114 14.29 7.75 6.29
CA ASN A 114 13.70 7.95 4.98
C ASN A 114 12.18 7.75 4.99
N GLN A 115 11.56 7.62 6.17
CA GLN A 115 10.13 7.33 6.27
C GLN A 115 9.35 8.54 6.79
N ASP A 116 8.33 8.98 6.06
CA ASP A 116 7.28 9.86 6.57
C ASP A 116 6.14 9.06 7.20
N LEU A 117 5.87 7.87 6.66
CA LEU A 117 4.77 7.00 7.05
C LEU A 117 5.28 5.72 7.72
N ILE A 118 4.46 5.12 8.58
CA ILE A 118 4.80 3.83 9.23
C ILE A 118 5.07 2.76 8.16
N PRO A 119 5.97 1.80 8.43
CA PRO A 119 6.17 0.68 7.53
C PRO A 119 4.85 -0.04 7.23
N MET A 120 4.70 -0.54 6.00
CA MET A 120 3.54 -1.36 5.63
C MET A 120 3.98 -2.81 5.39
N ILE A 121 3.19 -3.74 5.90
CA ILE A 121 3.37 -5.18 5.66
C ILE A 121 2.24 -5.64 4.74
N ASP A 122 2.63 -6.13 3.59
CA ASP A 122 1.75 -6.60 2.53
C ASP A 122 1.54 -8.12 2.67
N ILE A 123 0.30 -8.52 2.97
CA ILE A 123 -0.08 -9.87 3.41
C ILE A 123 -1.14 -10.43 2.45
N GLU A 124 -0.69 -11.20 1.45
CA GLU A 124 -1.56 -11.69 0.38
C GLU A 124 -1.58 -13.21 0.21
N THR A 125 -0.68 -13.92 0.88
CA THR A 125 -0.54 -15.35 0.69
C THR A 125 -0.24 -16.06 2.00
N THR A 126 -0.82 -17.25 2.17
CA THR A 126 -0.40 -18.19 3.23
C THR A 126 0.80 -19.02 2.79
N SER A 127 1.24 -18.93 1.53
CA SER A 127 2.25 -19.82 0.90
C SER A 127 1.93 -21.32 1.11
N GLY A 128 0.62 -21.65 1.18
CA GLY A 128 0.15 -23.02 1.41
C GLY A 128 0.31 -23.54 2.85
N LEU A 129 0.57 -22.66 3.82
CA LEU A 129 0.48 -23.01 5.24
C LEU A 129 -0.99 -23.12 5.69
N PRO A 130 -1.31 -24.03 6.62
CA PRO A 130 -2.55 -23.98 7.38
C PRO A 130 -2.71 -22.61 8.05
N THR A 131 -3.97 -22.16 8.24
CA THR A 131 -4.25 -20.80 8.76
C THR A 131 -3.57 -20.51 10.10
N GLU A 132 -3.57 -21.46 11.03
CA GLU A 132 -2.93 -21.26 12.35
C GLU A 132 -1.40 -21.13 12.24
N GLU A 133 -0.75 -22.00 11.48
CA GLU A 133 0.70 -21.90 11.26
C GLU A 133 1.08 -20.59 10.54
N PHE A 134 0.24 -20.15 9.60
CA PHE A 134 0.40 -18.87 8.94
C PHE A 134 0.29 -17.71 9.94
N ARG A 135 -0.72 -17.73 10.82
CA ARG A 135 -0.92 -16.70 11.86
C ARG A 135 0.26 -16.64 12.82
N ASP A 136 0.72 -17.78 13.32
CA ASP A 136 1.88 -17.86 14.21
C ASP A 136 3.13 -17.26 13.56
N SER A 137 3.37 -17.59 12.29
CA SER A 137 4.45 -17.05 11.49
C SER A 137 4.32 -15.53 11.33
N LEU A 138 3.12 -15.04 10.98
CA LEU A 138 2.82 -13.62 10.81
C LEU A 138 3.02 -12.83 12.10
N PHE A 139 2.44 -13.29 13.22
CA PHE A 139 2.56 -12.58 14.49
C PHE A 139 4.00 -12.51 15.00
N LYS A 140 4.79 -13.56 14.77
CA LYS A 140 6.22 -13.51 15.05
C LYS A 140 6.92 -12.43 14.24
N PHE A 141 6.61 -12.30 12.95
CA PHE A 141 7.16 -11.25 12.10
C PHE A 141 6.71 -9.86 12.53
N LEU A 142 5.41 -9.66 12.77
CA LEU A 142 4.88 -8.38 13.21
C LEU A 142 5.50 -7.91 14.52
N SER A 143 5.68 -8.80 15.50
CA SER A 143 6.36 -8.48 16.76
C SER A 143 7.80 -8.00 16.54
N LEU A 144 8.54 -8.63 15.64
CA LEU A 144 9.90 -8.21 15.26
C LEU A 144 9.90 -6.83 14.59
N VAL A 145 8.93 -6.56 13.71
CA VAL A 145 8.78 -5.25 13.05
C VAL A 145 8.44 -4.17 14.07
N GLU A 146 7.49 -4.42 14.99
CA GLU A 146 7.13 -3.48 16.05
C GLU A 146 8.32 -3.15 16.95
N GLU A 147 9.10 -4.16 17.32
CA GLU A 147 10.32 -3.96 18.12
C GLU A 147 11.34 -3.08 17.37
N ALA A 148 11.57 -3.36 16.09
CA ALA A 148 12.56 -2.65 15.28
C ALA A 148 12.17 -1.19 15.02
N TYR A 149 10.91 -0.94 14.68
CA TYR A 149 10.43 0.40 14.30
C TYR A 149 9.78 1.17 15.44
N ARG A 150 9.56 0.53 16.60
CA ARG A 150 8.89 1.12 17.79
C ARG A 150 7.48 1.63 17.52
N GLN A 151 6.85 1.13 16.49
CA GLN A 151 5.48 1.43 16.08
C GLN A 151 4.89 0.21 15.37
N LYS A 152 3.58 0.04 15.51
CA LYS A 152 2.83 -0.97 14.75
C LYS A 152 2.85 -0.60 13.27
N PRO A 153 3.12 -1.55 12.37
CA PRO A 153 3.02 -1.31 10.93
C PRO A 153 1.55 -1.14 10.49
N LEU A 154 1.37 -0.50 9.34
CA LEU A 154 0.13 -0.61 8.57
C LEU A 154 0.08 -2.01 7.95
N LEU A 155 -1.05 -2.69 8.03
CA LEU A 155 -1.23 -3.98 7.38
C LEU A 155 -2.05 -3.81 6.10
N TYR A 156 -1.50 -4.30 5.00
CA TYR A 156 -2.20 -4.37 3.72
C TYR A 156 -2.61 -5.80 3.44
N THR A 157 -3.84 -5.95 2.98
CA THR A 157 -4.37 -7.21 2.45
C THR A 157 -5.64 -6.93 1.64
N TYR A 158 -6.22 -7.96 1.00
CA TYR A 158 -7.51 -7.81 0.33
C TYR A 158 -8.65 -8.44 1.13
N THR A 159 -9.87 -7.96 0.90
CA THR A 159 -11.08 -8.32 1.67
C THR A 159 -11.25 -9.83 1.89
N ASN A 160 -11.12 -10.64 0.83
CA ASN A 160 -11.30 -12.08 0.94
C ASN A 160 -10.23 -12.77 1.78
N PHE A 161 -8.97 -12.30 1.71
CA PHE A 161 -7.87 -12.87 2.49
C PHE A 161 -8.04 -12.52 3.98
N TYR A 162 -8.40 -11.28 4.28
CA TYR A 162 -8.73 -10.84 5.63
C TYR A 162 -9.82 -11.73 6.23
N ASN A 163 -10.98 -11.79 5.57
CA ASN A 163 -12.14 -12.53 6.07
C ASN A 163 -11.85 -14.03 6.28
N LYS A 164 -10.98 -14.60 5.46
CA LYS A 164 -10.65 -16.03 5.54
C LYS A 164 -9.56 -16.34 6.57
N HIS A 165 -8.55 -15.50 6.70
CA HIS A 165 -7.32 -15.84 7.43
C HIS A 165 -6.99 -14.93 8.61
N LEU A 166 -7.51 -13.68 8.64
CA LEU A 166 -7.10 -12.67 9.62
C LEU A 166 -8.23 -12.18 10.52
N LEU A 167 -9.47 -12.59 10.25
CA LEU A 167 -10.66 -12.16 10.97
C LEU A 167 -10.49 -12.29 12.50
N GLY A 168 -10.68 -11.18 13.24
CA GLY A 168 -10.62 -11.13 14.69
C GLY A 168 -9.23 -11.38 15.30
N THR A 169 -8.15 -11.24 14.53
CA THR A 169 -6.80 -11.57 15.02
C THR A 169 -5.81 -10.41 15.00
N ILE A 170 -6.10 -9.33 14.27
CA ILE A 170 -5.20 -8.19 14.10
C ILE A 170 -5.87 -6.86 14.48
N ASP A 171 -6.73 -6.88 15.49
CA ASP A 171 -7.62 -5.77 15.87
C ASP A 171 -6.87 -4.49 16.24
N ASP A 172 -5.68 -4.60 16.75
CA ASP A 172 -4.84 -3.48 17.16
C ASP A 172 -4.07 -2.79 16.04
N TYR A 173 -4.15 -3.29 14.80
CA TYR A 173 -3.42 -2.74 13.66
C TYR A 173 -4.32 -1.88 12.79
N LYS A 174 -3.74 -0.85 12.18
CA LYS A 174 -4.39 -0.10 11.10
C LYS A 174 -4.40 -0.93 9.82
N LEU A 175 -5.49 -0.84 9.06
CA LEU A 175 -5.67 -1.62 7.85
C LEU A 175 -5.75 -0.75 6.61
N MET A 176 -5.07 -1.20 5.56
CA MET A 176 -5.32 -0.85 4.18
C MET A 176 -5.88 -2.07 3.47
N ILE A 177 -7.13 -1.97 3.03
CA ILE A 177 -7.83 -3.08 2.38
C ILE A 177 -7.95 -2.83 0.88
N ALA A 178 -7.50 -3.80 0.08
CA ALA A 178 -7.73 -3.81 -1.36
C ALA A 178 -9.10 -4.44 -1.69
N GLN A 179 -9.90 -3.68 -2.41
CA GLN A 179 -11.15 -4.13 -3.01
C GLN A 179 -11.40 -3.31 -4.27
N TYR A 180 -11.29 -3.91 -5.42
CA TYR A 180 -11.44 -3.23 -6.71
C TYR A 180 -12.91 -3.24 -7.14
N SER A 181 -13.68 -2.34 -6.56
CA SER A 181 -15.12 -2.18 -6.79
C SER A 181 -15.54 -0.73 -6.59
N ASP A 182 -16.79 -0.41 -6.95
CA ASP A 182 -17.37 0.92 -6.75
C ASP A 182 -17.83 1.16 -5.30
N MET A 183 -17.80 0.12 -4.46
CA MET A 183 -18.22 0.20 -3.06
C MET A 183 -17.01 0.03 -2.14
N GLU A 184 -17.01 0.80 -1.06
CA GLU A 184 -16.03 0.66 0.00
C GLU A 184 -16.01 -0.76 0.58
N PRO A 185 -14.81 -1.28 0.95
CA PRO A 185 -14.71 -2.61 1.51
C PRO A 185 -15.47 -2.72 2.82
N GLN A 186 -16.14 -3.87 2.98
CA GLN A 186 -16.78 -4.24 4.25
C GLN A 186 -16.21 -5.58 4.71
N LEU A 187 -15.71 -5.63 5.92
CA LEU A 187 -15.18 -6.81 6.56
C LEU A 187 -16.30 -7.52 7.35
N LEU A 188 -16.19 -8.84 7.51
CA LEU A 188 -17.22 -9.64 8.19
C LEU A 188 -17.39 -9.31 9.69
N ASP A 189 -16.38 -8.74 10.32
CA ASP A 189 -16.40 -8.26 11.71
C ASP A 189 -16.75 -6.77 11.84
N GLU A 190 -17.15 -6.13 10.72
CA GLU A 190 -17.52 -4.70 10.66
C GLU A 190 -16.39 -3.77 11.17
N ARG A 191 -15.16 -4.26 11.17
CA ARG A 191 -14.01 -3.53 11.65
C ARG A 191 -13.76 -2.27 10.83
N ASP A 192 -13.33 -1.23 11.51
CA ASP A 192 -12.90 0.03 10.93
C ASP A 192 -11.67 -0.15 10.02
N ILE A 193 -11.74 0.40 8.82
CA ILE A 193 -10.71 0.34 7.79
C ILE A 193 -10.10 1.72 7.60
N THR A 194 -8.81 1.84 7.83
CA THR A 194 -8.10 3.13 7.74
C THR A 194 -7.96 3.60 6.29
N MET A 195 -7.62 2.69 5.38
CA MET A 195 -7.34 3.00 3.98
C MET A 195 -7.94 1.95 3.04
N TRP A 196 -8.31 2.40 1.87
CA TRP A 196 -8.84 1.55 0.80
C TRP A 196 -8.03 1.70 -0.48
N GLN A 197 -7.45 0.59 -0.96
CA GLN A 197 -6.91 0.51 -2.31
C GLN A 197 -8.05 0.13 -3.26
N TYR A 198 -8.55 1.13 -3.98
CA TYR A 198 -9.81 1.02 -4.73
C TYR A 198 -9.63 0.58 -6.18
N THR A 199 -8.42 0.64 -6.73
CA THR A 199 -8.12 0.20 -8.09
C THR A 199 -6.66 -0.22 -8.27
N CYS A 200 -6.43 -1.24 -9.10
CA CYS A 200 -5.12 -1.60 -9.63
C CYS A 200 -4.95 -1.18 -11.12
N LYS A 201 -5.88 -0.40 -11.65
CA LYS A 201 -5.89 0.07 -13.05
C LYS A 201 -5.91 1.60 -13.14
N GLY A 202 -5.46 2.28 -12.11
CA GLY A 202 -5.33 3.72 -12.09
C GLY A 202 -4.37 4.21 -13.17
N ARG A 203 -4.54 5.47 -13.57
CA ARG A 203 -3.62 6.18 -14.45
C ARG A 203 -3.18 7.45 -13.73
N ILE A 204 -1.90 7.75 -13.84
CA ILE A 204 -1.30 8.98 -13.30
C ILE A 204 -0.27 9.46 -14.32
N ASP A 205 -0.29 10.74 -14.59
CA ASP A 205 0.74 11.37 -15.41
C ASP A 205 2.12 11.16 -14.80
N GLY A 206 3.06 10.74 -15.61
CA GLY A 206 4.40 10.38 -15.15
C GLY A 206 4.61 8.88 -14.89
N ILE A 207 3.57 8.05 -14.95
CA ILE A 207 3.67 6.59 -14.79
C ILE A 207 3.13 5.90 -16.05
N THR A 208 3.99 5.09 -16.68
CA THR A 208 3.57 4.29 -17.83
C THR A 208 2.84 3.05 -17.36
N GLY A 209 1.63 2.82 -17.90
CA GLY A 209 0.82 1.66 -17.53
C GLY A 209 -0.15 1.93 -16.39
N TYR A 210 -0.50 0.89 -15.64
CA TYR A 210 -1.43 0.95 -14.53
C TYR A 210 -0.70 1.10 -13.19
N VAL A 211 -1.37 1.79 -12.25
CA VAL A 211 -0.88 1.98 -10.89
C VAL A 211 -2.00 1.73 -9.90
N ASP A 212 -1.64 1.19 -8.75
CA ASP A 212 -2.54 1.02 -7.63
C ASP A 212 -2.82 2.37 -6.99
N LYS A 213 -4.11 2.69 -6.79
CA LYS A 213 -4.53 3.92 -6.12
C LYS A 213 -5.28 3.61 -4.86
N SER A 214 -5.00 4.38 -3.83
CA SER A 214 -5.63 4.24 -2.53
C SER A 214 -6.05 5.58 -1.94
N ARG A 215 -6.94 5.54 -0.96
CA ARG A 215 -7.41 6.72 -0.20
C ARG A 215 -7.70 6.37 1.25
N PHE A 216 -7.75 7.37 2.09
CA PHE A 216 -8.27 7.23 3.44
C PHE A 216 -9.79 7.12 3.42
N LEU A 217 -10.35 6.36 4.37
CA LEU A 217 -11.79 6.22 4.56
C LEU A 217 -12.27 7.11 5.73
N GLY A 218 -13.54 7.49 5.69
CA GLY A 218 -14.18 8.27 6.74
C GLY A 218 -13.36 9.49 7.16
N GLU A 219 -13.10 9.61 8.46
CA GLU A 219 -12.33 10.72 9.07
C GLU A 219 -10.83 10.39 9.23
N HIS A 220 -10.37 9.26 8.71
CA HIS A 220 -8.97 8.87 8.79
C HIS A 220 -8.05 9.79 8.00
N SER A 221 -6.82 9.89 8.43
CA SER A 221 -5.86 10.83 7.85
C SER A 221 -4.41 10.35 7.97
N LEU A 222 -3.52 11.02 7.24
CA LEU A 222 -2.06 10.79 7.30
C LEU A 222 -1.49 10.88 8.73
N ARG A 223 -2.14 11.62 9.65
CA ARG A 223 -1.66 11.76 11.03
C ARG A 223 -1.61 10.41 11.77
N GLU A 224 -2.48 9.50 11.39
CA GLU A 224 -2.61 8.18 12.03
C GLU A 224 -1.55 7.19 11.59
N ILE A 225 -1.04 7.35 10.37
CA ILE A 225 0.02 6.50 9.82
C ILE A 225 1.36 7.23 9.70
N LYS A 226 1.48 8.42 10.30
CA LYS A 226 2.74 9.15 10.32
C LYS A 226 3.79 8.38 11.12
N TYR A 227 4.98 8.18 10.54
CA TYR A 227 6.11 7.63 11.27
C TYR A 227 6.64 8.63 12.31
N ARG A 228 6.79 8.17 13.54
CA ARG A 228 7.24 9.01 14.66
C ARG A 228 8.58 8.50 15.17
N TRP A 229 9.60 9.27 14.95
CA TRP A 229 10.93 8.97 15.45
C TRP A 229 10.98 9.03 16.97
N THR A 230 11.61 8.03 17.57
CA THR A 230 11.99 8.11 18.96
C THR A 230 13.30 8.90 19.10
N ALA A 231 13.53 9.50 20.27
CA ALA A 231 14.77 10.24 20.54
C ALA A 231 16.03 9.37 20.31
N THR A 232 15.96 8.09 20.63
CA THR A 232 17.05 7.12 20.42
C THR A 232 17.35 6.89 18.95
N GLN A 233 16.32 6.75 18.12
CA GLN A 233 16.46 6.58 16.67
C GLN A 233 17.06 7.83 16.01
N LEU A 234 16.71 9.03 16.50
CA LEU A 234 17.29 10.29 16.03
C LEU A 234 18.79 10.41 16.34
N GLN A 235 19.27 9.80 17.43
CA GLN A 235 20.69 9.79 17.77
C GLN A 235 21.49 8.81 16.91
N GLN A 236 20.94 7.64 16.61
CA GLN A 236 21.61 6.61 15.79
C GLN A 236 21.79 7.03 14.33
N ASN A 237 20.90 7.87 13.80
CA ASN A 237 21.00 8.36 12.40
C ASN A 237 21.97 9.54 12.22
N LYS A 238 22.57 10.06 13.31
CA LYS A 238 23.56 11.14 13.24
C LYS A 238 25.01 10.64 13.29
N GLN A 239 25.20 9.34 13.40
CA GLN A 239 26.49 8.65 13.31
C GLN A 239 26.66 7.96 11.96
#